data_1b4d1b65651e4703688f09c0265e9160
#
_entry.id   1b4d1b65651e4703688f09c0265e9160
#
_cell.length_a   1.000
_cell.length_b   1.000
_cell.length_c   1.000
_cell.angle_alpha   90.00
_cell.angle_beta   90.00
_cell.angle_gamma   90.00
#
_symmetry.space_group_name_H-M   'P 1'
#
loop_
_entity.id
_entity.type
_entity.pdbx_description
1 polymer ?
#
loop_
_entity_poly.entity_id
_entity_poly.type
_entity_poly.pdbx_seq_one_letter_code
_entity_poly.pdbx_strand_id
1 'polypeptide(L)'
;MVSVAFVDDHPFLLEGVQSIFGRRAGFEVVGTGSCCDDALHIARDLRPEVMVLDLNMAGDVFVCILDIKVAYPGIKVIAFTASANVSHAVKALEAGASGYVLKGGPLSSLAEAIDTVVHGGTYITQGFAMKLITAMKQSKSGDELKMSSREAQIMRLVLEGRTNKEIGRQLKLTEKTVKYYMTIIMQKLNVKNRVGVAMAARGLVGGEGNAPAPSDVGGWLN
;
A
#
# COMPACT_ATOMS: atom_id res chain seq x y z
N MET A 1 22.68 12.31 12.15
CA MET A 1 22.87 12.04 10.70
C MET A 1 21.79 11.07 10.34
N VAL A 2 20.95 11.39 9.36
CA VAL A 2 19.79 10.56 8.97
C VAL A 2 20.26 9.46 8.04
N SER A 3 20.02 8.20 8.42
CA SER A 3 20.33 7.03 7.58
C SER A 3 19.25 6.84 6.51
N VAL A 4 19.66 6.84 5.24
CA VAL A 4 18.75 6.77 4.09
C VAL A 4 19.15 5.61 3.18
N ALA A 5 18.15 4.85 2.71
CA ALA A 5 18.34 3.88 1.65
C ALA A 5 17.52 4.27 0.42
N PHE A 6 18.05 3.97 -0.78
CA PHE A 6 17.40 4.25 -2.05
C PHE A 6 17.18 2.97 -2.83
N VAL A 7 15.97 2.75 -3.31
CA VAL A 7 15.65 1.57 -4.13
C VAL A 7 14.92 2.03 -5.39
N ASP A 8 15.56 1.78 -6.53
CA ASP A 8 15.13 2.25 -7.85
C ASP A 8 15.73 1.35 -8.93
N ASP A 9 15.00 0.98 -9.96
CA ASP A 9 15.50 0.14 -11.03
C ASP A 9 16.30 0.91 -12.10
N HIS A 10 16.52 2.24 -11.88
CA HIS A 10 17.33 3.10 -12.74
C HIS A 10 18.73 3.31 -12.14
N PRO A 11 19.79 2.62 -12.63
CA PRO A 11 21.13 2.70 -12.05
C PRO A 11 21.70 4.12 -12.01
N PHE A 12 21.51 4.91 -13.06
CA PHE A 12 22.01 6.31 -13.11
C PHE A 12 21.39 7.19 -12.06
N LEU A 13 20.12 6.95 -11.70
CA LEU A 13 19.47 7.68 -10.62
C LEU A 13 20.10 7.32 -9.27
N LEU A 14 20.36 6.03 -9.04
CA LEU A 14 21.00 5.56 -7.81
C LEU A 14 22.41 6.16 -7.65
N GLU A 15 23.22 6.17 -8.71
CA GLU A 15 24.53 6.81 -8.71
C GLU A 15 24.43 8.32 -8.41
N GLY A 16 23.45 8.98 -9.04
CA GLY A 16 23.19 10.41 -8.82
C GLY A 16 22.82 10.73 -7.37
N VAL A 17 21.86 10.01 -6.79
CA VAL A 17 21.43 10.24 -5.39
C VAL A 17 22.52 9.87 -4.41
N GLN A 18 23.29 8.79 -4.63
CA GLN A 18 24.45 8.43 -3.81
C GLN A 18 25.51 9.54 -3.81
N SER A 19 25.86 10.07 -5.00
CA SER A 19 26.85 11.13 -5.11
C SER A 19 26.42 12.42 -4.41
N ILE A 20 25.13 12.77 -4.49
CA ILE A 20 24.60 14.02 -3.93
C ILE A 20 24.36 13.90 -2.43
N PHE A 21 23.66 12.85 -1.99
CA PHE A 21 23.33 12.66 -0.58
C PHE A 21 24.54 12.20 0.24
N GLY A 22 25.47 11.43 -0.34
CA GLY A 22 26.71 11.03 0.33
C GLY A 22 27.68 12.21 0.61
N ARG A 23 27.53 13.35 -0.09
CA ARG A 23 28.30 14.58 0.16
C ARG A 23 27.54 15.63 0.98
N ARG A 24 26.26 15.42 1.20
CA ARG A 24 25.39 16.37 1.87
C ARG A 24 25.44 16.13 3.38
N ALA A 25 25.88 17.15 4.14
CA ALA A 25 25.89 17.08 5.59
C ALA A 25 24.49 16.75 6.14
N GLY A 26 24.44 15.89 7.14
CA GLY A 26 23.19 15.47 7.79
C GLY A 26 22.60 14.16 7.26
N PHE A 27 23.08 13.61 6.13
CA PHE A 27 22.61 12.36 5.55
C PHE A 27 23.70 11.30 5.45
N GLU A 28 23.33 10.05 5.57
CA GLU A 28 24.16 8.88 5.34
C GLU A 28 23.40 7.89 4.45
N VAL A 29 23.94 7.59 3.26
CA VAL A 29 23.37 6.57 2.37
C VAL A 29 23.87 5.21 2.83
N VAL A 30 23.01 4.43 3.50
CA VAL A 30 23.37 3.15 4.11
C VAL A 30 23.13 1.95 3.18
N GLY A 31 22.35 2.12 2.11
CA GLY A 31 22.07 1.05 1.18
C GLY A 31 21.39 1.51 -0.10
N THR A 32 21.57 0.72 -1.16
CA THR A 32 20.85 0.88 -2.43
C THR A 32 20.38 -0.48 -2.92
N GLY A 33 19.28 -0.47 -3.67
CA GLY A 33 18.69 -1.67 -4.27
C GLY A 33 17.96 -1.33 -5.56
N SER A 34 17.55 -2.35 -6.29
CA SER A 34 16.92 -2.22 -7.61
C SER A 34 15.53 -2.87 -7.70
N CYS A 35 15.08 -3.54 -6.63
CA CYS A 35 13.81 -4.26 -6.61
C CYS A 35 13.22 -4.34 -5.19
N CYS A 36 11.98 -4.85 -5.10
CA CYS A 36 11.29 -5.03 -3.82
C CYS A 36 12.03 -5.98 -2.86
N ASP A 37 12.68 -7.02 -3.38
CA ASP A 37 13.43 -7.97 -2.55
C ASP A 37 14.64 -7.29 -1.91
N ASP A 38 15.36 -6.43 -2.66
CA ASP A 38 16.44 -5.61 -2.11
C ASP A 38 15.93 -4.68 -1.02
N ALA A 39 14.78 -4.02 -1.24
CA ALA A 39 14.16 -3.14 -0.25
C ALA A 39 13.87 -3.88 1.06
N LEU A 40 13.33 -5.11 0.98
CA LEU A 40 13.03 -5.92 2.16
C LEU A 40 14.31 -6.40 2.88
N HIS A 41 15.37 -6.75 2.13
CA HIS A 41 16.67 -7.08 2.71
C HIS A 41 17.30 -5.87 3.42
N ILE A 42 17.32 -4.71 2.77
CA ILE A 42 17.81 -3.46 3.35
C ILE A 42 17.03 -3.08 4.62
N ALA A 43 15.70 -3.20 4.58
CA ALA A 43 14.86 -2.92 5.75
C ALA A 43 15.17 -3.85 6.93
N ARG A 44 15.45 -5.13 6.66
CA ARG A 44 15.77 -6.13 7.68
C ARG A 44 17.16 -5.92 8.27
N ASP A 45 18.16 -5.75 7.41
CA ASP A 45 19.58 -5.86 7.76
C ASP A 45 20.18 -4.51 8.17
N LEU A 46 19.77 -3.42 7.52
CA LEU A 46 20.33 -2.08 7.74
C LEU A 46 19.41 -1.15 8.53
N ARG A 47 18.09 -1.41 8.52
CA ARG A 47 17.07 -0.63 9.25
C ARG A 47 17.24 0.89 9.10
N PRO A 48 17.26 1.43 7.88
CA PRO A 48 17.41 2.86 7.67
C PRO A 48 16.28 3.64 8.34
N GLU A 49 16.53 4.89 8.76
CA GLU A 49 15.48 5.78 9.24
C GLU A 49 14.49 6.12 8.13
N VAL A 50 15.01 6.32 6.90
CA VAL A 50 14.20 6.61 5.71
C VAL A 50 14.55 5.66 4.57
N MET A 51 13.54 5.13 3.91
CA MET A 51 13.67 4.36 2.68
C MET A 51 12.93 5.05 1.54
N VAL A 52 13.64 5.39 0.49
CA VAL A 52 13.10 6.01 -0.73
C VAL A 52 12.90 4.92 -1.76
N LEU A 53 11.65 4.70 -2.20
CA LEU A 53 11.27 3.62 -3.12
C LEU A 53 10.67 4.19 -4.41
N ASP A 54 11.14 3.74 -5.56
CA ASP A 54 10.41 3.95 -6.81
C ASP A 54 9.16 3.06 -6.86
N LEU A 55 8.07 3.60 -7.38
CA LEU A 55 6.82 2.85 -7.56
C LEU A 55 6.75 2.04 -8.87
N ASN A 56 7.67 2.27 -9.80
CA ASN A 56 7.65 1.63 -11.12
C ASN A 56 8.56 0.39 -11.23
N MET A 57 9.13 -0.06 -10.13
CA MET A 57 9.96 -1.26 -10.08
C MET A 57 9.14 -2.54 -10.31
N ALA A 58 9.83 -3.60 -10.72
CA ALA A 58 9.21 -4.93 -10.85
C ALA A 58 8.63 -5.44 -9.53
N GLY A 59 7.43 -6.02 -9.59
CA GLY A 59 6.70 -6.53 -8.42
C GLY A 59 5.58 -5.61 -7.94
N ASP A 60 4.98 -5.94 -6.80
CA ASP A 60 3.94 -5.11 -6.17
C ASP A 60 4.57 -4.22 -5.10
N VAL A 61 5.00 -3.02 -5.52
CA VAL A 61 5.69 -2.07 -4.62
C VAL A 61 4.80 -1.61 -3.47
N PHE A 62 3.48 -1.56 -3.66
CA PHE A 62 2.56 -1.20 -2.57
C PHE A 62 2.54 -2.27 -1.47
N VAL A 63 2.62 -3.53 -1.86
CA VAL A 63 2.79 -4.64 -0.92
C VAL A 63 4.15 -4.56 -0.23
N CYS A 64 5.21 -4.24 -0.96
CA CYS A 64 6.54 -4.04 -0.39
C CYS A 64 6.54 -2.93 0.68
N ILE A 65 5.92 -1.78 0.39
CA ILE A 65 5.75 -0.68 1.37
C ILE A 65 5.03 -1.19 2.62
N LEU A 66 3.92 -1.91 2.43
CA LEU A 66 3.12 -2.44 3.54
C LEU A 66 3.92 -3.46 4.37
N ASP A 67 4.65 -4.39 3.72
CA ASP A 67 5.48 -5.38 4.41
C ASP A 67 6.57 -4.70 5.25
N ILE A 68 7.24 -3.68 4.71
CA ILE A 68 8.23 -2.88 5.43
C ILE A 68 7.57 -2.20 6.64
N LYS A 69 6.44 -1.53 6.46
CA LYS A 69 5.75 -0.82 7.55
C LYS A 69 5.23 -1.74 8.63
N VAL A 70 4.75 -2.92 8.27
CA VAL A 70 4.25 -3.92 9.23
C VAL A 70 5.39 -4.59 9.98
N ALA A 71 6.51 -4.91 9.31
CA ALA A 71 7.65 -5.56 9.92
C ALA A 71 8.55 -4.59 10.70
N TYR A 72 8.75 -3.38 10.17
CA TYR A 72 9.68 -2.36 10.65
C TYR A 72 9.01 -0.99 10.74
N PRO A 73 8.07 -0.76 11.68
CA PRO A 73 7.23 0.46 11.76
C PRO A 73 8.05 1.75 11.99
N GLY A 74 9.28 1.63 12.46
CA GLY A 74 10.21 2.77 12.61
C GLY A 74 10.70 3.34 11.29
N ILE A 75 10.79 2.54 10.22
CA ILE A 75 11.26 2.99 8.90
C ILE A 75 10.20 3.91 8.28
N LYS A 76 10.62 5.12 7.87
CA LYS A 76 9.79 6.05 7.10
C LYS A 76 9.97 5.76 5.62
N VAL A 77 8.89 5.47 4.92
CA VAL A 77 8.95 5.16 3.48
C VAL A 77 8.49 6.38 2.69
N ILE A 78 9.30 6.79 1.71
CA ILE A 78 8.97 7.83 0.72
C ILE A 78 8.82 7.15 -0.64
N ALA A 79 7.65 7.27 -1.26
CA ALA A 79 7.45 6.93 -2.66
C ALA A 79 8.07 8.03 -3.55
N PHE A 80 9.05 7.68 -4.38
CA PHE A 80 9.76 8.58 -5.29
C PHE A 80 9.55 8.11 -6.73
N THR A 81 8.66 8.75 -7.49
CA THR A 81 8.16 8.21 -8.76
C THR A 81 7.95 9.27 -9.84
N ALA A 82 8.08 8.88 -11.10
CA ALA A 82 7.71 9.73 -12.23
C ALA A 82 6.18 9.83 -12.43
N SER A 83 5.41 8.96 -11.78
CA SER A 83 3.95 8.91 -11.94
C SER A 83 3.23 10.00 -11.14
N ALA A 84 2.54 10.90 -11.83
CA ALA A 84 1.61 11.85 -11.24
C ALA A 84 0.18 11.28 -11.09
N ASN A 85 0.06 9.95 -11.03
CA ASN A 85 -1.22 9.27 -10.89
C ASN A 85 -1.70 9.33 -9.43
N VAL A 86 -2.86 9.96 -9.23
CA VAL A 86 -3.45 10.14 -7.90
C VAL A 86 -3.79 8.80 -7.22
N SER A 87 -4.25 7.80 -7.98
CA SER A 87 -4.58 6.50 -7.41
C SER A 87 -3.34 5.76 -6.89
N HIS A 88 -2.16 5.95 -7.52
CA HIS A 88 -0.90 5.42 -7.02
C HIS A 88 -0.48 6.10 -5.71
N ALA A 89 -0.65 7.42 -5.63
CA ALA A 89 -0.34 8.16 -4.41
C ALA A 89 -1.25 7.73 -3.23
N VAL A 90 -2.56 7.59 -3.48
CA VAL A 90 -3.49 7.07 -2.46
C VAL A 90 -3.06 5.69 -1.99
N LYS A 91 -2.80 4.76 -2.91
CA LYS A 91 -2.36 3.40 -2.58
C LYS A 91 -1.04 3.37 -1.79
N ALA A 92 -0.07 4.22 -2.16
CA ALA A 92 1.20 4.30 -1.45
C ALA A 92 1.01 4.80 -0.01
N LEU A 93 0.21 5.84 0.19
CA LEU A 93 -0.10 6.38 1.52
C LEU A 93 -0.92 5.38 2.36
N GLU A 94 -1.90 4.71 1.78
CA GLU A 94 -2.68 3.64 2.43
C GLU A 94 -1.79 2.44 2.81
N ALA A 95 -0.79 2.11 1.99
CA ALA A 95 0.22 1.10 2.32
C ALA A 95 1.18 1.54 3.44
N GLY A 96 1.14 2.81 3.86
CA GLY A 96 1.92 3.35 4.96
C GLY A 96 3.12 4.19 4.56
N ALA A 97 3.22 4.64 3.30
CA ALA A 97 4.22 5.63 2.91
C ALA A 97 4.01 6.94 3.69
N SER A 98 5.11 7.51 4.19
CA SER A 98 5.13 8.79 4.89
C SER A 98 5.33 9.98 3.95
N GLY A 99 5.70 9.73 2.68
CA GLY A 99 5.89 10.77 1.68
C GLY A 99 5.61 10.29 0.26
N TYR A 100 5.25 11.25 -0.61
CA TYR A 100 5.09 11.03 -2.06
C TYR A 100 5.78 12.16 -2.82
N VAL A 101 6.86 11.83 -3.51
CA VAL A 101 7.72 12.77 -4.22
C VAL A 101 7.74 12.44 -5.71
N LEU A 102 7.41 13.43 -6.55
CA LEU A 102 7.50 13.26 -7.99
C LEU A 102 8.95 13.44 -8.47
N LYS A 103 9.43 12.47 -9.29
CA LYS A 103 10.69 12.59 -10.04
C LYS A 103 10.56 13.75 -11.04
N GLY A 104 11.68 14.41 -11.33
CA GLY A 104 11.72 15.57 -12.25
C GLY A 104 11.65 16.94 -11.56
N GLY A 105 11.38 16.98 -10.26
CA GLY A 105 11.60 18.16 -9.42
C GLY A 105 13.06 18.33 -8.98
N PRO A 106 13.38 19.47 -8.33
CA PRO A 106 14.72 19.67 -7.79
C PRO A 106 15.02 18.64 -6.68
N LEU A 107 16.28 18.18 -6.61
CA LEU A 107 16.70 17.23 -5.57
C LEU A 107 16.58 17.79 -4.14
N SER A 108 16.51 19.11 -3.99
CA SER A 108 16.16 19.76 -2.72
C SER A 108 14.79 19.33 -2.19
N SER A 109 13.82 19.06 -3.07
CA SER A 109 12.50 18.58 -2.67
C SER A 109 12.54 17.19 -2.03
N LEU A 110 13.43 16.31 -2.52
CA LEU A 110 13.63 15.00 -1.90
C LEU A 110 14.30 15.11 -0.53
N ALA A 111 15.28 16.01 -0.39
CA ALA A 111 15.90 16.27 0.91
C ALA A 111 14.92 16.87 1.93
N GLU A 112 14.07 17.81 1.49
CA GLU A 112 12.99 18.38 2.29
C GLU A 112 11.96 17.30 2.71
N ALA A 113 11.64 16.39 1.79
CA ALA A 113 10.76 15.27 2.08
C ALA A 113 11.35 14.34 3.16
N ILE A 114 12.65 14.01 3.05
CA ILE A 114 13.34 13.18 4.04
C ILE A 114 13.30 13.88 5.41
N ASP A 115 13.66 15.15 5.46
CA ASP A 115 13.62 15.92 6.71
C ASP A 115 12.21 15.96 7.32
N THR A 116 11.19 16.23 6.51
CA THR A 116 9.79 16.27 6.95
C THR A 116 9.33 14.95 7.57
N VAL A 117 9.63 13.81 6.92
CA VAL A 117 9.15 12.50 7.40
C VAL A 117 9.90 12.01 8.63
N VAL A 118 11.19 12.37 8.79
CA VAL A 118 11.98 12.07 9.99
C VAL A 118 11.37 12.74 11.21
N HIS A 119 10.90 13.98 11.06
CA HIS A 119 10.23 14.73 12.13
C HIS A 119 8.74 14.35 12.31
N GLY A 120 8.30 13.27 11.66
CA GLY A 120 6.93 12.73 11.83
C GLY A 120 5.87 13.40 10.95
N GLY A 121 6.26 14.31 10.06
CA GLY A 121 5.37 14.91 9.06
C GLY A 121 5.07 13.99 7.89
N THR A 122 4.17 14.42 7.02
CA THR A 122 3.89 13.79 5.72
C THR A 122 4.26 14.76 4.61
N TYR A 123 5.05 14.29 3.65
CA TYR A 123 5.47 15.14 2.52
C TYR A 123 4.76 14.71 1.23
N ILE A 124 4.20 15.68 0.52
CA ILE A 124 3.62 15.48 -0.81
C ILE A 124 4.11 16.62 -1.70
N THR A 125 4.64 16.29 -2.89
CA THR A 125 5.13 17.30 -3.84
C THR A 125 4.11 18.41 -4.04
N GLN A 126 4.57 19.68 -3.95
CA GLN A 126 3.73 20.85 -4.15
C GLN A 126 2.98 20.78 -5.48
N GLY A 127 1.74 21.28 -5.51
CA GLY A 127 0.86 21.22 -6.69
C GLY A 127 0.17 19.87 -6.90
N PHE A 128 0.66 18.79 -6.32
CA PHE A 128 0.00 17.49 -6.37
C PHE A 128 -0.93 17.23 -5.16
N ALA A 129 -0.64 17.86 -4.02
CA ALA A 129 -1.39 17.70 -2.78
C ALA A 129 -2.89 18.01 -2.92
N MET A 130 -3.27 19.10 -3.62
CA MET A 130 -4.67 19.45 -3.82
C MET A 130 -5.42 18.42 -4.67
N LYS A 131 -4.78 17.89 -5.72
CA LYS A 131 -5.36 16.80 -6.54
C LYS A 131 -5.60 15.55 -5.69
N LEU A 132 -4.65 15.22 -4.82
CA LEU A 132 -4.74 14.08 -3.93
C LEU A 132 -5.87 14.24 -2.90
N ILE A 133 -5.96 15.39 -2.23
CA ILE A 133 -7.03 15.70 -1.26
C ILE A 133 -8.41 15.58 -1.90
N THR A 134 -8.57 16.13 -3.12
CA THR A 134 -9.84 16.07 -3.85
C THR A 134 -10.23 14.61 -4.15
N ALA A 135 -9.29 13.79 -4.60
CA ALA A 135 -9.53 12.38 -4.89
C ALA A 135 -9.83 11.57 -3.62
N MET A 136 -9.13 11.81 -2.52
CA MET A 136 -9.40 11.15 -1.24
C MET A 136 -10.77 11.53 -0.65
N LYS A 137 -11.25 12.76 -0.88
CA LYS A 137 -12.60 13.16 -0.50
C LYS A 137 -13.67 12.47 -1.35
N GLN A 138 -13.43 12.33 -2.65
CA GLN A 138 -14.34 11.63 -3.55
C GLN A 138 -14.41 10.11 -3.27
N SER A 139 -13.32 9.48 -2.87
CA SER A 139 -13.32 8.07 -2.48
C SER A 139 -14.03 7.82 -1.15
N LYS A 140 -14.04 8.77 -0.21
CA LYS A 140 -14.75 8.64 1.07
C LYS A 140 -16.27 8.85 0.97
N SER A 141 -16.76 9.56 -0.03
CA SER A 141 -18.19 9.89 -0.14
C SER A 141 -19.05 8.85 -0.86
N GLY A 142 -18.47 7.76 -1.33
CA GLY A 142 -19.22 6.73 -2.08
C GLY A 142 -18.84 5.27 -1.80
N ASP A 143 -17.94 4.98 -0.84
CA ASP A 143 -17.25 3.70 -0.86
C ASP A 143 -16.97 3.04 0.50
N GLU A 144 -17.90 3.15 1.46
CA GLU A 144 -17.75 2.43 2.74
C GLU A 144 -17.69 0.89 2.60
N LEU A 145 -18.02 0.33 1.43
CA LEU A 145 -18.08 -1.11 1.16
C LEU A 145 -17.20 -1.61 -0.01
N LYS A 146 -16.48 -0.72 -0.73
CA LYS A 146 -15.62 -1.20 -1.81
C LYS A 146 -14.35 -1.84 -1.28
N MET A 147 -14.26 -3.14 -1.49
CA MET A 147 -13.06 -3.91 -1.22
C MET A 147 -11.99 -3.61 -2.28
N SER A 148 -10.77 -3.35 -1.86
CA SER A 148 -9.64 -3.31 -2.79
C SER A 148 -9.45 -4.67 -3.47
N SER A 149 -8.80 -4.70 -4.64
CA SER A 149 -8.51 -5.95 -5.35
C SER A 149 -7.77 -6.95 -4.45
N ARG A 150 -6.90 -6.48 -3.57
CA ARG A 150 -6.15 -7.31 -2.63
C ARG A 150 -7.02 -7.85 -1.50
N GLU A 151 -7.88 -7.04 -0.95
CA GLU A 151 -8.86 -7.48 0.06
C GLU A 151 -9.83 -8.52 -0.51
N ALA A 152 -10.29 -8.31 -1.76
CA ALA A 152 -11.15 -9.29 -2.44
C ALA A 152 -10.44 -10.63 -2.69
N GLN A 153 -9.14 -10.62 -3.07
CA GLN A 153 -8.34 -11.84 -3.22
C GLN A 153 -8.21 -12.59 -1.88
N ILE A 154 -7.92 -11.87 -0.80
CA ILE A 154 -7.81 -12.46 0.54
C ILE A 154 -9.15 -13.02 0.99
N MET A 155 -10.26 -12.30 0.81
CA MET A 155 -11.60 -12.77 1.14
C MET A 155 -11.97 -14.07 0.40
N ARG A 156 -11.64 -14.18 -0.89
CA ARG A 156 -11.87 -15.42 -1.67
C ARG A 156 -11.13 -16.60 -1.03
N LEU A 157 -9.86 -16.44 -0.67
CA LEU A 157 -9.08 -17.49 -0.03
C LEU A 157 -9.57 -17.80 1.40
N VAL A 158 -10.13 -16.83 2.10
CA VAL A 158 -10.81 -17.06 3.38
C VAL A 158 -12.06 -17.93 3.20
N LEU A 159 -12.84 -17.71 2.13
CA LEU A 159 -14.00 -18.55 1.77
C LEU A 159 -13.59 -19.99 1.43
N GLU A 160 -12.41 -20.17 0.83
CA GLU A 160 -11.82 -21.50 0.55
C GLU A 160 -11.25 -22.17 1.82
N GLY A 161 -11.36 -21.54 2.99
CA GLY A 161 -10.87 -22.09 4.26
C GLY A 161 -9.35 -21.97 4.47
N ARG A 162 -8.62 -21.22 3.63
CA ARG A 162 -7.14 -21.09 3.72
C ARG A 162 -6.72 -20.35 4.99
N THR A 163 -5.70 -20.82 5.65
CA THR A 163 -5.07 -20.14 6.79
C THR A 163 -4.31 -18.89 6.34
N ASN A 164 -4.01 -17.95 7.24
CA ASN A 164 -3.23 -16.76 6.91
C ASN A 164 -1.84 -17.10 6.33
N LYS A 165 -1.23 -18.19 6.79
CA LYS A 165 0.06 -18.68 6.26
C LYS A 165 -0.06 -19.18 4.82
N GLU A 166 -1.14 -19.90 4.48
CA GLU A 166 -1.41 -20.38 3.12
C GLU A 166 -1.76 -19.22 2.19
N ILE A 167 -2.60 -18.26 2.65
CA ILE A 167 -2.94 -17.05 1.92
C ILE A 167 -1.66 -16.25 1.64
N GLY A 168 -0.81 -16.07 2.64
CA GLY A 168 0.48 -15.40 2.48
C GLY A 168 1.34 -16.06 1.42
N ARG A 169 1.48 -17.38 1.46
CA ARG A 169 2.27 -18.14 0.49
C ARG A 169 1.69 -17.99 -0.94
N GLN A 170 0.36 -18.08 -1.10
CA GLN A 170 -0.29 -17.99 -2.41
C GLN A 170 -0.24 -16.58 -3.01
N LEU A 171 -0.36 -15.54 -2.19
CA LEU A 171 -0.37 -14.14 -2.63
C LEU A 171 1.01 -13.47 -2.54
N LYS A 172 2.07 -14.22 -2.19
CA LYS A 172 3.43 -13.72 -1.94
C LYS A 172 3.45 -12.58 -0.89
N LEU A 173 2.73 -12.79 0.21
CA LEU A 173 2.64 -11.90 1.36
C LEU A 173 3.23 -12.58 2.61
N THR A 174 3.66 -11.77 3.59
CA THR A 174 3.95 -12.31 4.92
C THR A 174 2.66 -12.67 5.65
N GLU A 175 2.71 -13.63 6.58
CA GLU A 175 1.54 -13.93 7.43
C GLU A 175 1.09 -12.70 8.22
N LYS A 176 2.03 -11.86 8.64
CA LYS A 176 1.77 -10.61 9.36
C LYS A 176 0.98 -9.62 8.50
N THR A 177 1.33 -9.51 7.23
CA THR A 177 0.61 -8.69 6.25
C THR A 177 -0.80 -9.20 6.00
N VAL A 178 -0.99 -10.51 5.89
CA VAL A 178 -2.34 -11.10 5.78
C VAL A 178 -3.18 -10.80 7.03
N LYS A 179 -2.62 -10.90 8.23
CA LYS A 179 -3.30 -10.51 9.49
C LYS A 179 -3.73 -9.04 9.48
N TYR A 180 -2.88 -8.16 8.98
CA TYR A 180 -3.20 -6.74 8.81
C TYR A 180 -4.40 -6.54 7.87
N TYR A 181 -4.38 -7.14 6.68
CA TYR A 181 -5.52 -7.09 5.77
C TYR A 181 -6.79 -7.69 6.37
N MET A 182 -6.68 -8.78 7.13
CA MET A 182 -7.82 -9.36 7.83
C MET A 182 -8.45 -8.40 8.82
N THR A 183 -7.64 -7.60 9.52
CA THR A 183 -8.14 -6.55 10.43
C THR A 183 -8.92 -5.49 9.66
N ILE A 184 -8.38 -5.00 8.53
CA ILE A 184 -9.06 -4.02 7.67
C ILE A 184 -10.39 -4.59 7.12
N ILE A 185 -10.38 -5.82 6.61
CA ILE A 185 -11.56 -6.48 6.09
C ILE A 185 -12.64 -6.63 7.18
N MET A 186 -12.25 -7.05 8.38
CA MET A 186 -13.18 -7.16 9.52
C MET A 186 -13.80 -5.80 9.89
N GLN A 187 -13.00 -4.73 9.88
CA GLN A 187 -13.51 -3.36 10.11
C GLN A 187 -14.47 -2.92 9.02
N LYS A 188 -14.12 -3.08 7.75
CA LYS A 188 -14.98 -2.71 6.60
C LYS A 188 -16.30 -3.47 6.60
N LEU A 189 -16.30 -4.75 6.92
CA LEU A 189 -17.49 -5.60 6.98
C LEU A 189 -18.26 -5.49 8.31
N ASN A 190 -17.74 -4.72 9.27
CA ASN A 190 -18.27 -4.58 10.61
C ASN A 190 -18.48 -5.95 11.31
N VAL A 191 -17.49 -6.84 11.21
CA VAL A 191 -17.50 -8.19 11.81
C VAL A 191 -16.32 -8.36 12.77
N LYS A 192 -16.50 -9.23 13.78
CA LYS A 192 -15.54 -9.35 14.90
C LYS A 192 -14.50 -10.46 14.70
N ASN A 193 -14.68 -11.35 13.75
CA ASN A 193 -13.82 -12.51 13.56
C ASN A 193 -13.84 -13.02 12.13
N ARG A 194 -12.93 -13.98 11.83
CA ARG A 194 -12.78 -14.61 10.52
C ARG A 194 -14.06 -15.31 10.02
N VAL A 195 -14.84 -15.90 10.93
CA VAL A 195 -16.10 -16.55 10.58
C VAL A 195 -17.10 -15.53 10.07
N GLY A 196 -17.16 -14.35 10.74
CA GLY A 196 -17.96 -13.22 10.28
C GLY A 196 -17.56 -12.74 8.88
N VAL A 197 -16.24 -12.68 8.58
CA VAL A 197 -15.76 -12.36 7.22
C VAL A 197 -16.27 -13.38 6.21
N ALA A 198 -16.16 -14.68 6.49
CA ALA A 198 -16.63 -15.72 5.59
C ALA A 198 -18.14 -15.66 5.36
N MET A 199 -18.94 -15.38 6.39
CA MET A 199 -20.39 -15.22 6.28
C MET A 199 -20.78 -14.00 5.44
N ALA A 200 -20.18 -12.83 5.72
CA ALA A 200 -20.43 -11.60 4.98
C ALA A 200 -20.02 -11.74 3.50
N ALA A 201 -18.88 -12.37 3.24
CA ALA A 201 -18.40 -12.60 1.89
C ALA A 201 -19.31 -13.54 1.07
N ARG A 202 -19.92 -14.56 1.69
CA ARG A 202 -20.92 -15.40 1.02
C ARG A 202 -22.16 -14.62 0.60
N GLY A 203 -22.61 -13.67 1.44
CA GLY A 203 -23.73 -12.78 1.12
C GLY A 203 -23.44 -11.87 -0.07
N LEU A 204 -22.19 -11.39 -0.21
CA LEU A 204 -21.74 -10.55 -1.32
C LEU A 204 -21.58 -11.32 -2.65
N VAL A 205 -21.18 -12.59 -2.60
CA VAL A 205 -21.00 -13.46 -3.77
C VAL A 205 -22.31 -14.11 -4.19
N GLY A 206 -23.27 -14.33 -3.26
CA GLY A 206 -24.58 -14.93 -3.52
C GLY A 206 -25.64 -13.96 -4.04
N GLY A 207 -25.36 -12.65 -4.09
CA GLY A 207 -26.32 -11.61 -4.53
C GLY A 207 -26.52 -11.48 -6.04
N GLU A 208 -25.78 -12.18 -6.88
CA GLU A 208 -25.93 -12.10 -8.36
C GLU A 208 -26.75 -13.21 -9.02
N GLY A 209 -27.48 -14.02 -8.24
CA GLY A 209 -28.25 -15.09 -8.85
C GLY A 209 -29.30 -15.69 -7.95
N ASN A 210 -30.37 -14.98 -7.63
CA ASN A 210 -31.72 -15.55 -7.52
C ASN A 210 -32.75 -14.46 -7.14
N ALA A 211 -33.33 -13.82 -8.14
CA ALA A 211 -34.67 -13.26 -7.98
C ALA A 211 -35.64 -14.43 -8.12
N PRO A 212 -36.49 -14.76 -7.13
CA PRO A 212 -37.56 -15.71 -7.36
C PRO A 212 -38.55 -15.08 -8.33
N ALA A 213 -38.84 -15.80 -9.42
CA ALA A 213 -39.91 -15.45 -10.33
C ALA A 213 -41.24 -15.31 -9.56
N PRO A 214 -42.09 -14.33 -9.92
CA PRO A 214 -43.41 -14.22 -9.31
C PRO A 214 -44.23 -15.47 -9.64
N SER A 215 -44.58 -16.21 -8.61
CA SER A 215 -45.53 -17.31 -8.72
C SER A 215 -46.89 -16.74 -9.12
N ASP A 216 -47.29 -17.05 -10.34
CA ASP A 216 -48.66 -16.95 -10.84
C ASP A 216 -49.58 -17.78 -9.92
N VAL A 217 -50.28 -17.09 -9.06
CA VAL A 217 -51.44 -17.65 -8.40
C VAL A 217 -52.66 -17.32 -9.25
N GLY A 218 -52.86 -18.13 -10.29
CA GLY A 218 -54.07 -18.13 -11.07
C GLY A 218 -55.25 -18.49 -10.17
N GLY A 219 -56.28 -17.67 -10.28
CA GLY A 219 -57.50 -17.72 -9.57
C GLY A 219 -58.31 -19.00 -9.74
N TRP A 220 -58.95 -19.38 -8.67
CA TRP A 220 -60.17 -20.12 -8.65
C TRP A 220 -61.26 -19.23 -8.09
N LEU A 221 -62.20 -18.83 -8.94
CA LEU A 221 -63.62 -18.70 -8.57
C LEU A 221 -64.50 -18.43 -9.81
N ASN A 222 -65.35 -19.40 -10.11
CA ASN A 222 -66.64 -19.35 -10.85
C ASN A 222 -66.75 -18.53 -12.09
#